data_cdaddefc4874c4160aae656f27ec8b9c
#
_entry.id   cdaddefc4874c4160aae656f27ec8b9c
#
_cell.length_a   1.000
_cell.length_b   1.000
_cell.length_c   1.000
_cell.angle_alpha   90.00
_cell.angle_beta   90.00
_cell.angle_gamma   90.00
#
_symmetry.space_group_name_H-M   'P 1'
#
loop_
_entity.id
_entity.type
_entity.pdbx_description
1 polymer ?
#
loop_
_entity_poly.entity_id
_entity_poly.type
_entity_poly.pdbx_seq_one_letter_code
_entity_poly.pdbx_strand_id
1 'polypeptide(L)'
;MKDSVILPAALQLCVDDVGWFLGRDDRHMGRPSRTGMPRYHVPEDYEMLADLGKAIDMKIMCPLCLAEWDKDNILRGKPGFTYEPNTWDRASLINYKVAEKCFEIAENSEFIEYAYHGNLHGNYDAKGGQITEMEFFEYKNPGDKLLSTQSEEEILYRLDVFNQIYNSWGFKKKIRSFCAPNGIPKHLADEDLLPLASALKKNGVEYWTSRWKRTVCDTVFYDGIIYMEKNTNFGVSWEIYDFDPEYMKDFAKEGDEVLGDVLGMHWPNFLHFHPQNNYKALGGWVKYFKKQAEIFGLMISKDIAFSSKQHVYRRFSKLSFEENKIIIDLTEALNKPTDALEGEFYISIKNHLTPTECNGGSFELYEKHTNFNIYKINHTSNVVQITVK
;
A
#
# COMPACT_ATOMS: atom_id res chain seq x y z
N MET A 1 21.24 -6.84 26.09
CA MET A 1 21.41 -5.96 24.90
C MET A 1 20.64 -6.49 23.68
N LYS A 2 20.72 -7.79 23.35
CA LYS A 2 20.02 -8.38 22.16
C LYS A 2 18.52 -8.05 22.10
N ASP A 3 17.80 -8.06 23.23
CA ASP A 3 16.38 -7.73 23.28
C ASP A 3 16.09 -6.22 23.48
N SER A 4 17.15 -5.40 23.41
CA SER A 4 17.07 -3.96 23.68
C SER A 4 17.26 -3.11 22.42
N VAL A 5 17.61 -3.74 21.29
CA VAL A 5 17.88 -3.04 20.02
C VAL A 5 17.28 -3.84 18.88
N ILE A 6 16.53 -3.18 18.03
CA ILE A 6 15.94 -3.74 16.82
C ILE A 6 16.08 -2.79 15.63
N LEU A 7 16.02 -3.32 14.43
CA LEU A 7 15.71 -2.56 13.22
C LEU A 7 14.18 -2.54 13.09
N PRO A 8 13.50 -1.44 13.39
CA PRO A 8 12.03 -1.39 13.41
C PRO A 8 11.46 -1.51 12.01
N ALA A 9 10.24 -2.05 11.92
CA ALA A 9 9.43 -1.90 10.72
C ALA A 9 8.95 -0.45 10.61
N ALA A 10 8.85 0.08 9.40
CA ALA A 10 8.23 1.37 9.11
C ALA A 10 6.83 1.11 8.53
N LEU A 11 5.82 1.18 9.38
CA LEU A 11 4.44 0.82 9.05
C LEU A 11 3.84 1.78 8.03
N GLN A 12 3.54 1.27 6.85
CA GLN A 12 2.86 1.97 5.75
C GLN A 12 1.41 1.54 5.66
N LEU A 13 0.49 2.49 5.57
CA LEU A 13 -0.92 2.22 5.27
C LEU A 13 -1.13 2.18 3.75
N CYS A 14 -1.75 1.09 3.29
CA CYS A 14 -2.21 0.89 1.92
C CYS A 14 -3.74 0.76 1.93
N VAL A 15 -4.43 1.70 1.32
CA VAL A 15 -5.91 1.75 1.26
C VAL A 15 -6.37 1.38 -0.14
N ASP A 16 -6.80 0.13 -0.31
CA ASP A 16 -7.23 -0.40 -1.61
C ASP A 16 -8.55 0.23 -2.11
N ASP A 17 -8.74 0.14 -3.41
CA ASP A 17 -9.99 0.48 -4.11
C ASP A 17 -10.38 1.96 -4.07
N VAL A 18 -9.42 2.85 -3.93
CA VAL A 18 -9.65 4.29 -4.04
C VAL A 18 -9.87 4.68 -5.50
N GLY A 19 -10.70 5.67 -5.75
CA GLY A 19 -10.87 6.23 -7.08
C GLY A 19 -12.25 6.03 -7.72
N TRP A 20 -13.23 5.53 -7.01
CA TRP A 20 -14.60 5.35 -7.48
C TRP A 20 -15.45 6.58 -7.19
N PHE A 21 -15.86 7.30 -8.18
CA PHE A 21 -16.79 8.41 -7.98
C PHE A 21 -18.18 7.95 -7.60
N LEU A 22 -18.64 6.87 -8.23
CA LEU A 22 -19.98 6.38 -7.98
C LEU A 22 -20.12 5.77 -6.60
N GLY A 23 -19.05 5.23 -6.02
CA GLY A 23 -18.97 4.78 -4.64
C GLY A 23 -19.93 3.67 -4.24
N ARG A 24 -20.93 3.41 -5.06
CA ARG A 24 -21.98 2.46 -4.80
C ARG A 24 -21.46 1.04 -4.92
N ASP A 25 -21.76 0.21 -3.93
CA ASP A 25 -21.50 -1.22 -4.01
C ASP A 25 -22.57 -1.91 -4.89
N ASP A 26 -22.25 -2.11 -6.16
CA ASP A 26 -23.15 -2.73 -7.14
C ASP A 26 -23.28 -4.25 -6.96
N ARG A 27 -22.60 -4.89 -6.01
CA ARG A 27 -22.79 -6.32 -5.70
C ARG A 27 -24.23 -6.64 -5.39
N HIS A 28 -24.95 -5.73 -4.75
CA HIS A 28 -26.40 -5.87 -4.52
C HIS A 28 -27.22 -5.85 -5.81
N MET A 29 -26.63 -5.38 -6.90
CA MET A 29 -27.27 -5.35 -8.22
C MET A 29 -26.72 -6.41 -9.16
N GLY A 30 -25.93 -7.37 -8.65
CA GLY A 30 -25.27 -8.40 -9.44
C GLY A 30 -24.12 -7.88 -10.31
N ARG A 31 -23.57 -6.70 -10.01
CA ARG A 31 -22.44 -6.08 -10.71
C ARG A 31 -21.20 -6.09 -9.81
N PRO A 32 -20.01 -6.26 -10.40
CA PRO A 32 -18.79 -6.12 -9.62
C PRO A 32 -18.61 -4.68 -9.16
N SER A 33 -18.33 -4.50 -7.86
CA SER A 33 -17.98 -3.23 -7.25
C SER A 33 -16.96 -3.46 -6.14
N ARG A 34 -16.11 -2.49 -5.91
CA ARG A 34 -15.02 -2.58 -4.93
C ARG A 34 -15.04 -1.50 -3.88
N THR A 35 -15.87 -0.50 -4.04
CA THR A 35 -15.94 0.58 -3.05
C THR A 35 -16.51 0.13 -1.72
N GLY A 36 -17.34 -0.91 -1.74
CA GLY A 36 -18.01 -1.43 -0.55
C GLY A 36 -19.02 -0.49 0.10
N MET A 37 -19.28 0.69 -0.51
CA MET A 37 -20.21 1.68 0.02
C MET A 37 -21.56 1.63 -0.73
N PRO A 38 -22.70 1.58 -0.01
CA PRO A 38 -24.03 1.60 -0.63
C PRO A 38 -24.47 3.00 -1.05
N ARG A 39 -23.56 3.92 -1.21
CA ARG A 39 -23.76 5.30 -1.63
C ARG A 39 -22.63 5.75 -2.56
N TYR A 40 -22.84 6.88 -3.24
CA TYR A 40 -21.78 7.53 -4.00
C TYR A 40 -20.72 8.10 -3.06
N HIS A 41 -19.47 8.11 -3.53
CA HIS A 41 -18.43 8.87 -2.86
C HIS A 41 -18.65 10.37 -3.02
N VAL A 42 -18.23 11.08 -2.00
CA VAL A 42 -18.35 12.53 -1.88
C VAL A 42 -17.00 13.13 -1.46
N PRO A 43 -16.80 14.46 -1.57
CA PRO A 43 -15.55 15.10 -1.17
C PRO A 43 -15.06 14.73 0.23
N GLU A 44 -15.97 14.60 1.19
CA GLU A 44 -15.66 14.25 2.58
C GLU A 44 -14.99 12.87 2.74
N ASP A 45 -15.17 11.97 1.77
CA ASP A 45 -14.52 10.66 1.79
C ASP A 45 -13.02 10.78 1.42
N TYR A 46 -12.70 11.69 0.51
CA TYR A 46 -11.31 11.98 0.14
C TYR A 46 -10.62 12.86 1.19
N GLU A 47 -11.35 13.78 1.81
CA GLU A 47 -10.89 14.57 2.96
C GLU A 47 -10.48 13.63 4.11
N MET A 48 -11.26 12.57 4.37
CA MET A 48 -10.93 11.58 5.40
C MET A 48 -9.56 10.94 5.20
N LEU A 49 -9.19 10.57 3.96
CA LEU A 49 -7.86 10.02 3.66
C LEU A 49 -6.76 11.08 3.87
N ALA A 50 -6.99 12.30 3.38
CA ALA A 50 -6.05 13.40 3.54
C ALA A 50 -5.82 13.76 5.01
N ASP A 51 -6.89 13.85 5.80
CA ASP A 51 -6.85 14.18 7.22
C ASP A 51 -6.21 13.06 8.05
N LEU A 52 -6.48 11.80 7.72
CA LEU A 52 -5.81 10.66 8.37
C LEU A 52 -4.31 10.72 8.11
N GLY A 53 -3.90 10.86 6.85
CA GLY A 53 -2.49 10.95 6.50
C GLY A 53 -1.79 12.11 7.22
N LYS A 54 -2.44 13.29 7.25
CA LYS A 54 -1.94 14.46 7.97
C LYS A 54 -1.81 14.21 9.49
N ALA A 55 -2.79 13.55 10.09
CA ALA A 55 -2.81 13.31 11.54
C ALA A 55 -1.76 12.29 12.01
N ILE A 56 -1.31 11.40 11.13
CA ILE A 56 -0.25 10.42 11.40
C ILE A 56 1.07 10.71 10.68
N ASP A 57 1.18 11.84 9.98
CA ASP A 57 2.34 12.28 9.19
C ASP A 57 2.80 11.25 8.16
N MET A 58 1.83 10.69 7.40
CA MET A 58 2.06 9.64 6.40
C MET A 58 1.40 10.00 5.06
N LYS A 59 2.11 9.81 3.95
CA LYS A 59 1.45 9.69 2.64
C LYS A 59 0.82 8.31 2.54
N ILE A 60 -0.50 8.27 2.59
CA ILE A 60 -1.26 7.02 2.48
C ILE A 60 -1.16 6.52 1.04
N MET A 61 -0.70 5.29 0.87
CA MET A 61 -0.71 4.63 -0.43
C MET A 61 -2.14 4.26 -0.81
N CYS A 62 -2.63 4.80 -1.92
CA CYS A 62 -3.97 4.61 -2.44
C CYS A 62 -3.93 3.90 -3.80
N PRO A 63 -4.02 2.57 -3.84
CA PRO A 63 -4.23 1.82 -5.06
C PRO A 63 -5.54 2.20 -5.75
N LEU A 64 -5.43 2.72 -6.98
CA LEU A 64 -6.54 3.27 -7.74
C LEU A 64 -7.15 2.26 -8.70
N CYS A 65 -8.49 2.18 -8.70
CA CYS A 65 -9.29 1.57 -9.75
C CYS A 65 -9.99 2.67 -10.54
N LEU A 66 -9.55 2.97 -11.77
CA LEU A 66 -9.95 4.19 -12.47
C LEU A 66 -11.12 4.04 -13.45
N ALA A 67 -11.66 2.84 -13.66
CA ALA A 67 -12.73 2.68 -14.65
C ALA A 67 -13.96 3.56 -14.39
N GLU A 68 -14.32 3.77 -13.11
CA GLU A 68 -15.46 4.63 -12.76
C GLU A 68 -15.18 6.13 -13.00
N TRP A 69 -13.91 6.49 -13.22
CA TRP A 69 -13.46 7.84 -13.56
C TRP A 69 -13.37 8.06 -15.07
N ASP A 70 -13.75 7.07 -15.89
CA ASP A 70 -13.63 7.10 -17.34
C ASP A 70 -14.62 8.08 -17.99
N LYS A 71 -14.34 9.36 -17.85
CA LYS A 71 -15.17 10.47 -18.37
C LYS A 71 -15.23 10.55 -19.90
N ASP A 72 -14.30 9.91 -20.59
CA ASP A 72 -14.18 9.93 -22.05
C ASP A 72 -14.63 8.61 -22.67
N ASN A 73 -15.16 7.67 -21.86
CA ASN A 73 -15.59 6.33 -22.28
C ASN A 73 -14.48 5.55 -23.01
N ILE A 74 -13.24 5.69 -22.55
CA ILE A 74 -12.05 5.03 -23.11
C ILE A 74 -12.20 3.51 -23.13
N LEU A 75 -12.91 2.94 -22.15
CA LEU A 75 -13.13 1.50 -22.03
C LEU A 75 -14.22 0.96 -22.95
N ARG A 76 -15.02 1.82 -23.60
CA ARG A 76 -16.06 1.38 -24.54
C ARG A 76 -15.42 0.64 -25.72
N GLY A 77 -15.92 -0.55 -26.00
CA GLY A 77 -15.42 -1.40 -27.07
C GLY A 77 -14.10 -2.12 -26.77
N LYS A 78 -13.61 -2.07 -25.51
CA LYS A 78 -12.44 -2.81 -25.07
C LYS A 78 -12.85 -4.08 -24.32
N PRO A 79 -12.75 -5.27 -24.95
CA PRO A 79 -13.02 -6.55 -24.25
C PRO A 79 -12.04 -6.77 -23.10
N GLY A 80 -12.48 -7.42 -22.05
CA GLY A 80 -11.63 -7.77 -20.92
C GLY A 80 -11.56 -6.75 -19.79
N PHE A 81 -12.03 -5.52 -20.01
CA PHE A 81 -11.88 -4.43 -19.04
C PHE A 81 -13.12 -4.18 -18.17
N THR A 82 -14.33 -4.44 -18.69
CA THR A 82 -15.59 -4.08 -18.01
C THR A 82 -16.65 -5.13 -18.16
N TYR A 83 -17.64 -5.05 -17.27
CA TYR A 83 -18.87 -5.87 -17.35
C TYR A 83 -19.86 -5.36 -18.40
N GLU A 84 -19.61 -4.23 -19.04
CA GLU A 84 -20.43 -3.63 -20.11
C GLU A 84 -19.56 -3.21 -21.32
N PRO A 85 -18.80 -4.12 -21.95
CA PRO A 85 -17.76 -3.73 -22.89
C PRO A 85 -18.27 -2.89 -24.09
N ASN A 86 -19.47 -3.17 -24.58
CA ASN A 86 -20.04 -2.49 -25.75
C ASN A 86 -20.90 -1.26 -25.40
N THR A 87 -21.43 -1.21 -24.18
CA THR A 87 -22.38 -0.17 -23.72
C THR A 87 -21.79 0.69 -22.62
N TRP A 88 -20.51 0.54 -22.31
CA TRP A 88 -19.82 1.32 -21.29
C TRP A 88 -20.03 2.81 -21.50
N ASP A 89 -20.63 3.48 -20.52
CA ASP A 89 -20.92 4.91 -20.55
C ASP A 89 -20.83 5.53 -19.17
N ARG A 90 -19.62 5.85 -18.75
CA ARG A 90 -19.38 6.55 -17.48
C ARG A 90 -19.52 8.06 -17.64
N ALA A 91 -19.22 8.58 -18.82
CA ALA A 91 -19.35 10.02 -19.11
C ALA A 91 -20.74 10.56 -18.76
N SER A 92 -21.80 9.79 -19.04
CA SER A 92 -23.18 10.20 -18.73
C SER A 92 -23.56 10.04 -17.25
N LEU A 93 -22.81 9.27 -16.46
CA LEU A 93 -23.12 8.95 -15.07
C LEU A 93 -22.33 9.81 -14.07
N ILE A 94 -21.24 10.40 -14.49
CA ILE A 94 -20.38 11.22 -13.62
C ILE A 94 -21.08 12.52 -13.25
N ASN A 95 -21.23 12.76 -11.95
CA ASN A 95 -21.55 14.09 -11.45
C ASN A 95 -20.26 14.92 -11.42
N TYR A 96 -19.98 15.64 -12.52
CA TYR A 96 -18.73 16.39 -12.70
C TYR A 96 -18.46 17.39 -11.57
N LYS A 97 -19.48 18.06 -11.05
CA LYS A 97 -19.30 19.01 -9.95
C LYS A 97 -18.77 18.34 -8.67
N VAL A 98 -19.20 17.12 -8.39
CA VAL A 98 -18.72 16.34 -7.24
C VAL A 98 -17.36 15.73 -7.56
N ALA A 99 -17.21 15.15 -8.76
CA ALA A 99 -16.01 14.49 -9.20
C ALA A 99 -14.79 15.43 -9.22
N GLU A 100 -14.96 16.66 -9.74
CA GLU A 100 -13.90 17.67 -9.77
C GLU A 100 -13.42 18.02 -8.35
N LYS A 101 -14.34 18.17 -7.39
CA LYS A 101 -13.97 18.41 -5.99
C LYS A 101 -13.22 17.23 -5.37
N CYS A 102 -13.68 15.99 -5.61
CA CYS A 102 -12.99 14.81 -5.15
C CYS A 102 -11.58 14.73 -5.74
N PHE A 103 -11.43 14.99 -7.04
CA PHE A 103 -10.16 15.08 -7.74
C PHE A 103 -9.23 16.13 -7.11
N GLU A 104 -9.74 17.36 -6.92
CA GLU A 104 -8.97 18.46 -6.33
C GLU A 104 -8.43 18.11 -4.94
N ILE A 105 -9.25 17.51 -4.08
CA ILE A 105 -8.84 17.10 -2.73
C ILE A 105 -7.75 16.03 -2.81
N ALA A 106 -7.97 14.98 -3.60
CA ALA A 106 -7.02 13.89 -3.71
C ALA A 106 -5.70 14.34 -4.35
N GLU A 107 -5.76 15.15 -5.41
CA GLU A 107 -4.58 15.60 -6.15
C GLU A 107 -3.75 16.61 -5.37
N ASN A 108 -4.40 17.55 -4.65
CA ASN A 108 -3.71 18.60 -3.92
C ASN A 108 -3.21 18.16 -2.53
N SER A 109 -3.70 17.04 -1.99
CA SER A 109 -3.23 16.53 -0.71
C SER A 109 -1.80 15.99 -0.82
N GLU A 110 -0.89 16.50 0.00
CA GLU A 110 0.47 15.95 0.15
C GLU A 110 0.50 14.60 0.89
N PHE A 111 -0.60 14.22 1.55
CA PHE A 111 -0.74 13.00 2.35
C PHE A 111 -1.41 11.84 1.60
N ILE A 112 -1.65 11.97 0.31
CA ILE A 112 -2.15 10.91 -0.57
C ILE A 112 -1.11 10.64 -1.66
N GLU A 113 -0.66 9.40 -1.77
CA GLU A 113 0.12 8.92 -2.91
C GLU A 113 -0.66 7.83 -3.67
N TYR A 114 -0.56 7.83 -5.00
CA TYR A 114 -1.30 6.90 -5.83
C TYR A 114 -0.47 5.66 -6.17
N ALA A 115 -1.18 4.54 -6.33
CA ALA A 115 -0.63 3.29 -6.82
C ALA A 115 -1.52 2.70 -7.92
N TYR A 116 -0.95 1.89 -8.80
CA TYR A 116 -1.73 1.08 -9.72
C TYR A 116 -2.48 -0.02 -8.95
N HIS A 117 -3.79 -0.17 -9.23
CA HIS A 117 -4.60 -1.29 -8.75
C HIS A 117 -5.42 -1.94 -9.87
N GLY A 118 -5.30 -1.43 -11.08
CA GLY A 118 -6.04 -1.87 -12.25
C GLY A 118 -7.16 -0.92 -12.64
N ASN A 119 -7.90 -1.33 -13.69
CA ASN A 119 -8.97 -0.51 -14.23
C ASN A 119 -10.27 -0.71 -13.47
N LEU A 120 -10.77 -1.95 -13.39
CA LEU A 120 -12.03 -2.29 -12.73
C LEU A 120 -11.92 -3.53 -11.82
N HIS A 121 -10.74 -3.75 -11.25
CA HIS A 121 -10.46 -4.84 -10.31
C HIS A 121 -10.95 -6.20 -10.83
N GLY A 122 -10.67 -6.51 -12.08
CA GLY A 122 -11.08 -7.78 -12.65
C GLY A 122 -10.76 -7.95 -14.12
N ASN A 123 -10.83 -9.20 -14.56
CA ASN A 123 -10.77 -9.60 -15.95
C ASN A 123 -12.14 -10.10 -16.38
N TYR A 124 -12.63 -9.68 -17.55
CA TYR A 124 -13.97 -9.90 -18.03
C TYR A 124 -13.94 -10.63 -19.38
N ASP A 125 -14.96 -11.42 -19.69
CA ASP A 125 -15.13 -11.99 -21.02
C ASP A 125 -15.69 -10.95 -22.01
N ALA A 126 -15.79 -11.33 -23.27
CA ALA A 126 -16.29 -10.45 -24.33
C ALA A 126 -17.76 -10.04 -24.15
N LYS A 127 -18.52 -10.70 -23.26
CA LYS A 127 -19.91 -10.40 -22.94
C LYS A 127 -20.05 -9.61 -21.62
N GLY A 128 -18.92 -9.36 -20.92
CA GLY A 128 -18.90 -8.66 -19.64
C GLY A 128 -19.04 -9.57 -18.42
N GLY A 129 -19.00 -10.89 -18.59
CA GLY A 129 -18.92 -11.81 -17.45
C GLY A 129 -17.55 -11.72 -16.76
N GLN A 130 -17.55 -11.54 -15.45
CA GLN A 130 -16.28 -11.50 -14.70
C GLN A 130 -15.65 -12.90 -14.66
N ILE A 131 -14.45 -13.02 -15.23
CA ILE A 131 -13.65 -14.25 -15.24
C ILE A 131 -12.92 -14.42 -13.90
N THR A 132 -12.29 -13.35 -13.42
CA THR A 132 -11.57 -13.32 -12.16
C THR A 132 -11.50 -11.89 -11.63
N GLU A 133 -11.37 -11.75 -10.31
CA GLU A 133 -11.08 -10.47 -9.65
C GLU A 133 -9.62 -10.04 -9.76
N MET A 134 -8.76 -10.95 -10.19
CA MET A 134 -7.32 -10.71 -10.34
C MET A 134 -7.03 -10.18 -11.75
N GLU A 135 -7.07 -8.87 -11.95
CA GLU A 135 -7.05 -8.22 -13.26
C GLU A 135 -5.84 -8.58 -14.14
N PHE A 136 -4.70 -8.87 -13.54
CA PHE A 136 -3.44 -9.16 -14.25
C PHE A 136 -3.16 -10.65 -14.42
N PHE A 137 -4.16 -11.49 -14.13
CA PHE A 137 -4.07 -12.95 -14.22
C PHE A 137 -5.21 -13.51 -15.06
N GLU A 138 -4.98 -14.67 -15.68
CA GLU A 138 -5.92 -15.29 -16.60
C GLU A 138 -5.90 -16.81 -16.52
N TYR A 139 -6.97 -17.44 -16.99
CA TYR A 139 -6.97 -18.87 -17.33
C TYR A 139 -6.47 -19.01 -18.76
N LYS A 140 -5.34 -19.71 -18.98
CA LYS A 140 -4.74 -19.87 -20.32
C LYS A 140 -5.63 -20.64 -21.28
N ASN A 141 -6.39 -21.63 -20.76
CA ASN A 141 -7.30 -22.44 -21.58
C ASN A 141 -8.68 -22.54 -20.93
N PRO A 142 -9.72 -22.75 -21.74
CA PRO A 142 -11.05 -23.06 -21.21
C PRO A 142 -11.00 -24.32 -20.31
N GLY A 143 -11.47 -24.19 -19.09
CA GLY A 143 -11.51 -25.29 -18.12
C GLY A 143 -10.31 -25.37 -17.19
N ASP A 144 -9.29 -24.54 -17.35
CA ASP A 144 -8.20 -24.41 -16.38
C ASP A 144 -8.74 -24.02 -15.00
N LYS A 145 -8.16 -24.59 -13.95
CA LYS A 145 -8.54 -24.30 -12.56
C LYS A 145 -7.57 -23.34 -11.88
N LEU A 146 -6.44 -23.10 -12.50
CA LEU A 146 -5.36 -22.27 -11.96
C LEU A 146 -5.09 -21.07 -12.87
N LEU A 147 -4.98 -19.91 -12.28
CA LEU A 147 -4.63 -18.68 -12.95
C LEU A 147 -3.15 -18.65 -13.29
N SER A 148 -2.80 -18.06 -14.41
CA SER A 148 -1.45 -17.70 -14.81
C SER A 148 -1.32 -16.20 -14.92
N THR A 149 -0.12 -15.67 -14.83
CA THR A 149 0.15 -14.28 -15.16
C THR A 149 -0.15 -14.04 -16.65
N GLN A 150 -0.80 -12.95 -16.97
CA GLN A 150 -0.98 -12.50 -18.35
C GLN A 150 0.36 -12.23 -19.00
N SER A 151 0.38 -12.16 -20.35
CA SER A 151 1.58 -11.74 -21.06
C SER A 151 1.98 -10.31 -20.68
N GLU A 152 3.26 -10.02 -20.78
CA GLU A 152 3.76 -8.66 -20.56
C GLU A 152 3.06 -7.63 -21.44
N GLU A 153 2.79 -7.98 -22.71
CA GLU A 153 2.09 -7.12 -23.67
C GLU A 153 0.67 -6.78 -23.21
N GLU A 154 -0.10 -7.77 -22.74
CA GLU A 154 -1.45 -7.55 -22.23
C GLU A 154 -1.43 -6.68 -20.96
N ILE A 155 -0.48 -6.91 -20.05
CA ILE A 155 -0.32 -6.10 -18.84
C ILE A 155 0.03 -4.66 -19.20
N LEU A 156 0.97 -4.43 -20.12
CA LEU A 156 1.32 -3.11 -20.61
C LEU A 156 0.12 -2.39 -21.24
N TYR A 157 -0.70 -3.12 -22.01
CA TYR A 157 -1.92 -2.57 -22.59
C TYR A 157 -2.92 -2.14 -21.49
N ARG A 158 -3.09 -2.93 -20.42
CA ARG A 158 -3.96 -2.56 -19.31
C ARG A 158 -3.45 -1.33 -18.55
N LEU A 159 -2.15 -1.23 -18.33
CA LEU A 159 -1.52 -0.07 -17.72
C LEU A 159 -1.62 1.18 -18.61
N ASP A 160 -1.49 1.03 -19.92
CA ASP A 160 -1.68 2.13 -20.87
C ASP A 160 -3.10 2.67 -20.84
N VAL A 161 -4.11 1.80 -20.83
CA VAL A 161 -5.53 2.19 -20.71
C VAL A 161 -5.79 2.90 -19.39
N PHE A 162 -5.24 2.40 -18.28
CA PHE A 162 -5.29 3.09 -17.00
C PHE A 162 -4.68 4.50 -17.09
N ASN A 163 -3.49 4.62 -17.71
CA ASN A 163 -2.80 5.90 -17.87
C ASN A 163 -3.58 6.87 -18.78
N GLN A 164 -4.30 6.38 -19.79
CA GLN A 164 -5.19 7.22 -20.61
C GLN A 164 -6.29 7.87 -19.76
N ILE A 165 -6.97 7.09 -18.90
CA ILE A 165 -7.99 7.62 -17.99
C ILE A 165 -7.34 8.59 -16.98
N TYR A 166 -6.22 8.22 -16.39
CA TYR A 166 -5.46 9.04 -15.45
C TYR A 166 -5.11 10.41 -16.04
N ASN A 167 -4.55 10.41 -17.23
CA ASN A 167 -4.15 11.64 -17.94
C ASN A 167 -5.37 12.48 -18.37
N SER A 168 -6.51 11.88 -18.67
CA SER A 168 -7.72 12.61 -19.07
C SER A 168 -8.22 13.55 -17.98
N TRP A 169 -8.01 13.23 -16.72
CA TRP A 169 -8.33 14.10 -15.57
C TRP A 169 -7.25 15.12 -15.27
N GLY A 170 -6.06 14.98 -15.84
CA GLY A 170 -4.92 15.85 -15.56
C GLY A 170 -4.23 15.57 -14.24
N PHE A 171 -4.32 14.34 -13.74
CA PHE A 171 -3.51 13.89 -12.60
C PHE A 171 -2.02 14.13 -12.87
N LYS A 172 -1.28 14.61 -11.86
CA LYS A 172 0.13 14.96 -11.96
C LYS A 172 1.03 14.17 -11.02
N LYS A 173 0.47 13.54 -9.99
CA LYS A 173 1.24 12.73 -9.06
C LYS A 173 1.83 11.53 -9.79
N LYS A 174 3.13 11.32 -9.66
CA LYS A 174 3.80 10.15 -10.25
C LYS A 174 3.36 8.88 -9.51
N ILE A 175 2.88 7.88 -10.25
CA ILE A 175 2.59 6.56 -9.71
C ILE A 175 3.89 5.76 -9.72
N ARG A 176 4.39 5.38 -8.54
CA ARG A 176 5.63 4.62 -8.32
C ARG A 176 5.39 3.27 -7.66
N SER A 177 4.15 2.96 -7.34
CA SER A 177 3.79 1.77 -6.59
C SER A 177 2.63 1.01 -7.22
N PHE A 178 2.56 -0.26 -6.90
CA PHE A 178 1.55 -1.19 -7.38
C PHE A 178 1.03 -2.09 -6.25
N CYS A 179 -0.26 -2.35 -6.27
CA CYS A 179 -0.91 -3.36 -5.45
C CYS A 179 -1.78 -4.23 -6.35
N ALA A 180 -1.52 -5.54 -6.41
CA ALA A 180 -2.31 -6.43 -7.24
C ALA A 180 -3.75 -6.57 -6.72
N PRO A 181 -4.78 -6.38 -7.58
CA PRO A 181 -6.16 -6.65 -7.22
C PRO A 181 -6.34 -8.08 -6.71
N ASN A 182 -7.00 -8.24 -5.57
CA ASN A 182 -7.20 -9.54 -4.89
C ASN A 182 -5.89 -10.33 -4.61
N GLY A 183 -4.72 -9.67 -4.73
CA GLY A 183 -3.40 -10.25 -4.45
C GLY A 183 -2.83 -11.10 -5.58
N ILE A 184 -1.94 -12.02 -5.22
CA ILE A 184 -1.22 -12.92 -6.14
C ILE A 184 -1.72 -14.35 -5.93
N PRO A 185 -1.99 -15.13 -7.02
CA PRO A 185 -2.34 -16.53 -6.90
C PRO A 185 -1.26 -17.36 -6.16
N LYS A 186 -1.68 -18.12 -5.15
CA LYS A 186 -0.77 -18.83 -4.22
C LYS A 186 0.17 -19.84 -4.86
N HIS A 187 -0.23 -20.40 -6.00
CA HIS A 187 0.48 -21.49 -6.67
C HIS A 187 1.58 -20.99 -7.63
N LEU A 188 1.61 -19.68 -7.93
CA LEU A 188 2.61 -19.12 -8.82
C LEU A 188 3.98 -19.10 -8.15
N ALA A 189 5.01 -19.41 -8.92
CA ALA A 189 6.40 -19.23 -8.55
C ALA A 189 6.86 -17.80 -8.86
N ASP A 190 8.06 -17.43 -8.40
CA ASP A 190 8.60 -16.08 -8.63
C ASP A 190 8.83 -15.79 -10.12
N GLU A 191 9.28 -16.79 -10.86
CA GLU A 191 9.49 -16.71 -12.31
C GLU A 191 8.19 -16.49 -13.10
N ASP A 192 7.05 -16.96 -12.59
CA ASP A 192 5.74 -16.72 -13.21
C ASP A 192 5.33 -15.25 -13.14
N LEU A 193 5.91 -14.48 -12.23
CA LEU A 193 5.62 -13.06 -12.04
C LEU A 193 6.52 -12.12 -12.85
N LEU A 194 7.52 -12.62 -13.53
CA LEU A 194 8.45 -11.81 -14.34
C LEU A 194 7.75 -10.96 -15.40
N PRO A 195 6.72 -11.44 -16.14
CA PRO A 195 5.99 -10.60 -17.09
C PRO A 195 5.32 -9.39 -16.41
N LEU A 196 4.74 -9.60 -15.23
CA LEU A 196 4.12 -8.53 -14.44
C LEU A 196 5.17 -7.54 -13.93
N ALA A 197 6.26 -8.05 -13.35
CA ALA A 197 7.35 -7.21 -12.86
C ALA A 197 7.97 -6.35 -13.97
N SER A 198 8.24 -6.95 -15.16
CA SER A 198 8.78 -6.23 -16.32
C SER A 198 7.84 -5.11 -16.78
N ALA A 199 6.54 -5.40 -16.92
CA ALA A 199 5.55 -4.40 -17.32
C ALA A 199 5.45 -3.26 -16.31
N LEU A 200 5.42 -3.58 -15.02
CA LEU A 200 5.38 -2.59 -13.94
C LEU A 200 6.61 -1.69 -13.96
N LYS A 201 7.81 -2.26 -14.10
CA LYS A 201 9.06 -1.51 -14.19
C LYS A 201 9.08 -0.55 -15.36
N LYS A 202 8.63 -1.00 -16.55
CA LYS A 202 8.51 -0.16 -17.76
C LYS A 202 7.54 1.02 -17.56
N ASN A 203 6.59 0.89 -16.64
CA ASN A 203 5.68 1.97 -16.23
C ASN A 203 6.18 2.78 -15.02
N GLY A 204 7.43 2.60 -14.62
CA GLY A 204 8.07 3.39 -13.56
C GLY A 204 7.69 2.99 -12.14
N VAL A 205 7.19 1.78 -11.94
CA VAL A 205 6.93 1.22 -10.62
C VAL A 205 8.25 0.83 -9.96
N GLU A 206 8.43 1.24 -8.72
CA GLU A 206 9.61 1.00 -7.90
C GLU A 206 9.26 0.14 -6.67
N TYR A 207 8.00 0.17 -6.25
CA TYR A 207 7.49 -0.50 -5.05
C TYR A 207 6.26 -1.34 -5.38
N TRP A 208 6.27 -2.59 -4.91
CA TRP A 208 5.16 -3.50 -5.08
C TRP A 208 4.70 -4.00 -3.72
N THR A 209 3.45 -3.78 -3.37
CA THR A 209 2.85 -4.37 -2.19
C THR A 209 1.62 -5.15 -2.59
N SER A 210 1.54 -6.40 -2.19
CA SER A 210 0.41 -7.26 -2.48
C SER A 210 0.25 -8.32 -1.40
N ARG A 211 -0.97 -8.81 -1.26
CA ARG A 211 -1.23 -10.00 -0.48
C ARG A 211 -0.82 -11.22 -1.26
N TRP A 212 0.23 -11.88 -0.80
CA TRP A 212 0.63 -13.18 -1.31
C TRP A 212 0.41 -14.22 -0.19
N LYS A 213 -0.45 -15.17 -0.43
CA LYS A 213 -0.78 -16.17 0.58
C LYS A 213 0.31 -17.27 0.67
N ARG A 214 1.57 -16.96 0.46
CA ARG A 214 2.69 -17.84 0.78
C ARG A 214 3.00 -17.74 2.27
N THR A 215 3.35 -18.87 2.85
CA THR A 215 3.82 -18.96 4.24
C THR A 215 5.18 -18.31 4.43
N VAL A 216 5.96 -18.18 3.36
CA VAL A 216 7.27 -17.53 3.34
C VAL A 216 7.40 -16.83 1.99
N CYS A 217 7.52 -15.53 2.00
CA CYS A 217 7.95 -14.75 0.84
C CYS A 217 9.44 -14.48 1.02
N ASP A 218 10.28 -15.27 0.35
CA ASP A 218 11.74 -15.11 0.45
C ASP A 218 12.26 -14.04 -0.50
N THR A 219 11.52 -13.75 -1.57
CA THR A 219 11.91 -12.75 -2.57
C THR A 219 11.40 -11.38 -2.17
N VAL A 220 12.32 -10.44 -2.04
CA VAL A 220 12.02 -9.02 -1.77
C VAL A 220 12.15 -8.17 -3.03
N PHE A 221 12.66 -8.74 -4.12
CA PHE A 221 12.92 -8.00 -5.35
C PHE A 221 12.39 -8.74 -6.57
N TYR A 222 11.64 -8.02 -7.40
CA TYR A 222 11.22 -8.47 -8.73
C TYR A 222 11.70 -7.47 -9.76
N ASP A 223 12.70 -7.83 -10.56
CA ASP A 223 13.33 -6.96 -11.55
C ASP A 223 13.76 -5.57 -10.98
N GLY A 224 14.29 -5.58 -9.74
CA GLY A 224 14.69 -4.36 -9.03
C GLY A 224 13.55 -3.62 -8.30
N ILE A 225 12.30 -3.99 -8.53
CA ILE A 225 11.15 -3.49 -7.76
C ILE A 225 11.20 -4.10 -6.36
N ILE A 226 11.12 -3.28 -5.32
CA ILE A 226 11.06 -3.76 -3.93
C ILE A 226 9.65 -4.29 -3.65
N TYR A 227 9.55 -5.57 -3.30
CA TYR A 227 8.30 -6.20 -2.91
C TYR A 227 8.17 -6.27 -1.39
N MET A 228 7.00 -5.90 -0.88
CA MET A 228 6.63 -6.04 0.53
C MET A 228 5.28 -6.75 0.67
N GLU A 229 5.23 -7.77 1.52
CA GLU A 229 3.98 -8.46 1.84
C GLU A 229 3.01 -7.51 2.55
N LYS A 230 1.79 -7.42 2.03
CA LYS A 230 0.72 -6.65 2.63
C LYS A 230 -0.05 -7.48 3.65
N ASN A 231 -0.06 -7.07 4.90
CA ASN A 231 -0.87 -7.69 5.94
C ASN A 231 -2.31 -7.16 5.90
N THR A 232 -3.28 -8.09 5.79
CA THR A 232 -4.71 -7.77 5.74
C THR A 232 -5.49 -8.46 6.88
N ASN A 233 -4.80 -8.89 7.94
CA ASN A 233 -5.41 -9.70 9.01
C ASN A 233 -6.30 -8.92 9.99
N PHE A 234 -6.55 -7.65 9.73
CA PHE A 234 -7.58 -6.92 10.45
C PHE A 234 -8.93 -7.36 9.91
N GLY A 235 -9.60 -8.26 10.59
CA GLY A 235 -10.90 -8.83 10.25
C GLY A 235 -12.04 -7.82 10.06
N VAL A 236 -11.72 -6.65 9.50
CA VAL A 236 -12.69 -5.62 9.18
C VAL A 236 -13.41 -6.04 7.92
N SER A 237 -14.67 -6.32 8.06
CA SER A 237 -15.58 -6.64 6.98
C SER A 237 -15.69 -5.48 5.99
N TRP A 238 -15.86 -5.80 4.70
CA TRP A 238 -16.29 -4.86 3.66
C TRP A 238 -17.61 -4.17 3.97
N GLU A 239 -18.37 -4.69 4.92
CA GLU A 239 -19.78 -4.40 5.16
C GLU A 239 -20.00 -3.47 6.35
N ILE A 240 -18.99 -2.76 6.82
CA ILE A 240 -19.16 -1.82 7.93
C ILE A 240 -19.70 -0.50 7.39
N TYR A 241 -20.99 -0.47 7.13
CA TYR A 241 -21.71 0.73 6.68
C TYR A 241 -22.12 1.65 7.84
N ASP A 242 -22.29 1.09 9.03
CA ASP A 242 -22.53 1.80 10.28
C ASP A 242 -21.31 1.65 11.19
N PHE A 243 -20.23 2.31 10.80
CA PHE A 243 -18.99 2.26 11.55
C PHE A 243 -19.21 2.81 12.95
N ASP A 244 -19.13 1.96 13.95
CA ASP A 244 -19.11 2.36 15.36
C ASP A 244 -17.67 2.72 15.76
N PRO A 245 -17.37 3.99 16.11
CA PRO A 245 -16.05 4.38 16.59
C PRO A 245 -15.61 3.62 17.86
N GLU A 246 -16.56 3.11 18.65
CA GLU A 246 -16.26 2.27 19.80
C GLU A 246 -15.65 0.93 19.39
N TYR A 247 -16.02 0.39 18.23
CA TYR A 247 -15.44 -0.80 17.65
C TYR A 247 -13.94 -0.66 17.42
N MET A 248 -13.45 0.53 17.05
CA MET A 248 -12.02 0.79 16.86
C MET A 248 -11.21 0.74 18.15
N LYS A 249 -11.82 0.89 19.30
CA LYS A 249 -11.13 0.72 20.59
C LYS A 249 -10.60 -0.70 20.77
N ASP A 250 -11.28 -1.66 20.17
CA ASP A 250 -10.95 -3.08 20.30
C ASP A 250 -9.82 -3.55 19.38
N PHE A 251 -9.56 -2.85 18.26
CA PHE A 251 -8.48 -3.22 17.33
C PHE A 251 -7.08 -2.98 17.91
N ALA A 252 -6.94 -2.07 18.82
CA ALA A 252 -5.67 -1.72 19.43
C ALA A 252 -5.46 -2.43 20.75
N LYS A 253 -5.88 -3.70 20.87
CA LYS A 253 -5.57 -4.52 22.04
C LYS A 253 -4.09 -4.83 22.10
N GLU A 254 -3.56 -4.95 23.28
CA GLU A 254 -2.24 -5.48 23.53
C GLU A 254 -2.18 -6.91 22.95
N GLY A 255 -1.25 -7.18 22.05
CA GLY A 255 -1.16 -8.45 21.32
C GLY A 255 -1.65 -8.45 19.87
N ASP A 256 -2.33 -7.39 19.41
CA ASP A 256 -2.73 -7.24 18.01
C ASP A 256 -1.61 -6.55 17.21
N GLU A 257 -0.46 -7.19 17.13
CA GLU A 257 0.68 -6.70 16.37
C GLU A 257 0.40 -6.69 14.87
N VAL A 258 0.73 -5.59 14.21
CA VAL A 258 0.80 -5.54 12.75
C VAL A 258 2.00 -6.36 12.31
N LEU A 259 1.74 -7.51 11.71
CA LEU A 259 2.78 -8.35 11.13
C LEU A 259 3.20 -7.77 9.78
N GLY A 260 4.39 -7.19 9.71
CA GLY A 260 4.98 -6.67 8.49
C GLY A 260 5.04 -5.14 8.41
N ASP A 261 5.48 -4.67 7.26
CA ASP A 261 5.74 -3.24 7.00
C ASP A 261 4.53 -2.54 6.37
N VAL A 262 3.59 -3.28 5.76
CA VAL A 262 2.43 -2.71 5.09
C VAL A 262 1.13 -3.24 5.69
N LEU A 263 0.31 -2.33 6.20
CA LEU A 263 -1.06 -2.60 6.60
C LEU A 263 -2.00 -2.35 5.42
N GLY A 264 -2.65 -3.41 4.93
CA GLY A 264 -3.63 -3.32 3.85
C GLY A 264 -5.05 -3.20 4.39
N MET A 265 -5.74 -2.16 3.98
CA MET A 265 -7.14 -1.91 4.31
C MET A 265 -7.90 -1.55 3.04
N HIS A 266 -9.22 -1.57 3.10
CA HIS A 266 -10.08 -1.10 2.02
C HIS A 266 -10.68 0.25 2.37
N TRP A 267 -10.95 1.07 1.39
CA TRP A 267 -11.44 2.42 1.62
C TRP A 267 -12.68 2.50 2.52
N PRO A 268 -13.70 1.61 2.39
CA PRO A 268 -14.86 1.63 3.27
C PRO A 268 -14.56 1.45 4.75
N ASN A 269 -13.39 0.89 5.10
CA ASN A 269 -12.99 0.73 6.50
C ASN A 269 -12.71 2.05 7.21
N PHE A 270 -12.58 3.13 6.46
CA PHE A 270 -12.33 4.48 6.98
C PHE A 270 -13.56 5.38 6.89
N LEU A 271 -14.63 4.93 6.23
CA LEU A 271 -15.76 5.74 5.88
C LEU A 271 -17.01 5.37 6.67
N HIS A 272 -17.76 6.38 7.05
CA HIS A 272 -19.09 6.23 7.62
C HIS A 272 -20.16 6.26 6.53
N PHE A 273 -21.29 5.56 6.72
CA PHE A 273 -22.42 5.64 5.80
C PHE A 273 -22.91 7.09 5.58
N HIS A 274 -22.93 7.88 6.66
CA HIS A 274 -23.17 9.31 6.61
C HIS A 274 -21.82 10.07 6.55
N PRO A 275 -21.44 10.66 5.42
CA PRO A 275 -20.10 11.24 5.22
C PRO A 275 -19.71 12.28 6.27
N GLN A 276 -20.66 13.08 6.76
CA GLN A 276 -20.45 14.04 7.83
C GLN A 276 -19.97 13.44 9.14
N ASN A 277 -20.02 12.11 9.27
CA ASN A 277 -19.53 11.36 10.44
C ASN A 277 -18.16 10.72 10.23
N ASN A 278 -17.51 10.89 9.06
CA ASN A 278 -16.18 10.32 8.79
C ASN A 278 -15.16 10.72 9.87
N TYR A 279 -15.25 11.94 10.44
CA TYR A 279 -14.37 12.41 11.52
C TYR A 279 -14.40 11.51 12.76
N LYS A 280 -15.48 10.76 13.01
CA LYS A 280 -15.58 9.83 14.15
C LYS A 280 -14.63 8.65 13.95
N ALA A 281 -14.51 8.15 12.71
CA ALA A 281 -13.57 7.10 12.38
C ALA A 281 -12.12 7.60 12.46
N LEU A 282 -11.86 8.84 12.03
CA LEU A 282 -10.53 9.44 12.02
C LEU A 282 -9.82 9.33 13.39
N GLY A 283 -10.48 9.76 14.45
CA GLY A 283 -9.89 9.74 15.80
C GLY A 283 -9.52 8.33 16.28
N GLY A 284 -10.33 7.33 15.96
CA GLY A 284 -10.07 5.93 16.25
C GLY A 284 -8.83 5.41 15.52
N TRP A 285 -8.72 5.67 14.22
CA TRP A 285 -7.58 5.25 13.41
C TRP A 285 -6.27 5.92 13.83
N VAL A 286 -6.27 7.23 14.10
CA VAL A 286 -5.10 7.96 14.58
C VAL A 286 -4.61 7.35 15.91
N LYS A 287 -5.52 7.09 16.84
CA LYS A 287 -5.19 6.44 18.11
C LYS A 287 -4.60 5.05 17.91
N TYR A 288 -5.17 4.27 16.99
CA TYR A 288 -4.68 2.95 16.65
C TYR A 288 -3.23 2.99 16.16
N PHE A 289 -2.91 3.81 15.14
CA PHE A 289 -1.55 3.90 14.59
C PHE A 289 -0.53 4.34 15.64
N LYS A 290 -0.85 5.37 16.43
CA LYS A 290 0.04 5.84 17.50
C LYS A 290 0.29 4.77 18.56
N LYS A 291 -0.74 3.99 18.89
CA LYS A 291 -0.62 2.90 19.86
C LYS A 291 0.23 1.74 19.32
N GLN A 292 0.10 1.38 18.02
CA GLN A 292 0.94 0.37 17.38
C GLN A 292 2.42 0.78 17.44
N ALA A 293 2.72 2.03 17.10
CA ALA A 293 4.08 2.56 17.19
C ALA A 293 4.64 2.44 18.62
N GLU A 294 3.88 2.89 19.61
CA GLU A 294 4.32 2.90 21.02
C GLU A 294 4.50 1.49 21.61
N ILE A 295 3.58 0.56 21.36
CA ILE A 295 3.62 -0.78 21.98
C ILE A 295 4.67 -1.67 21.34
N PHE A 296 4.73 -1.69 20.00
CA PHE A 296 5.54 -2.64 19.25
C PHE A 296 6.87 -2.07 18.77
N GLY A 297 7.18 -0.83 19.08
CA GLY A 297 8.41 -0.18 18.66
C GLY A 297 8.50 -0.01 17.14
N LEU A 298 7.35 0.14 16.47
CA LEU A 298 7.25 0.40 15.04
C LEU A 298 7.44 1.90 14.78
N MET A 299 7.91 2.21 13.58
CA MET A 299 7.86 3.57 13.06
C MET A 299 6.58 3.73 12.24
N ILE A 300 6.00 4.93 12.26
CA ILE A 300 5.01 5.32 11.25
C ILE A 300 5.78 5.77 10.01
N SER A 301 5.51 5.14 8.87
CA SER A 301 6.17 5.49 7.60
C SER A 301 5.75 6.87 7.12
N LYS A 302 6.65 7.59 6.47
CA LYS A 302 6.32 8.85 5.78
C LYS A 302 5.68 8.63 4.41
N ASP A 303 6.10 7.59 3.70
CA ASP A 303 5.61 7.16 2.40
C ASP A 303 6.10 5.74 2.10
N ILE A 304 5.65 5.18 0.97
CA ILE A 304 6.03 3.82 0.56
C ILE A 304 7.53 3.69 0.32
N ALA A 305 8.21 4.73 -0.14
CA ALA A 305 9.66 4.71 -0.37
C ALA A 305 10.42 4.57 0.95
N PHE A 306 10.02 5.34 1.96
CA PHE A 306 10.58 5.26 3.31
C PHE A 306 10.41 3.85 3.91
N SER A 307 9.18 3.31 3.85
CA SER A 307 8.89 1.96 4.34
C SER A 307 9.73 0.90 3.64
N SER A 308 9.82 0.99 2.30
CA SER A 308 10.56 0.04 1.48
C SER A 308 12.06 0.06 1.78
N LYS A 309 12.66 1.23 1.94
CA LYS A 309 14.08 1.36 2.33
C LYS A 309 14.34 0.72 3.68
N GLN A 310 13.56 1.08 4.69
CA GLN A 310 13.69 0.52 6.03
C GLN A 310 13.47 -1.00 6.05
N HIS A 311 12.54 -1.51 5.22
CA HIS A 311 12.30 -2.94 5.04
C HIS A 311 13.56 -3.67 4.54
N VAL A 312 14.25 -3.12 3.53
CA VAL A 312 15.49 -3.73 3.00
C VAL A 312 16.58 -3.75 4.07
N TYR A 313 16.81 -2.63 4.77
CA TYR A 313 17.77 -2.61 5.86
C TYR A 313 17.40 -3.60 6.97
N ARG A 314 16.15 -3.64 7.39
CA ARG A 314 15.66 -4.56 8.42
C ARG A 314 15.82 -6.02 8.01
N ARG A 315 15.59 -6.35 6.76
CA ARG A 315 15.60 -7.73 6.25
C ARG A 315 17.01 -8.27 6.03
N PHE A 316 17.94 -7.42 5.60
CA PHE A 316 19.25 -7.84 5.10
C PHE A 316 20.44 -7.33 5.91
N SER A 317 20.24 -6.52 6.93
CA SER A 317 21.31 -6.17 7.86
C SER A 317 21.43 -7.17 8.99
N LYS A 318 22.65 -7.36 9.51
CA LYS A 318 22.91 -8.24 10.63
C LYS A 318 23.25 -7.43 11.87
N LEU A 319 22.52 -7.68 12.96
CA LEU A 319 22.79 -7.11 14.27
C LEU A 319 23.63 -8.07 15.09
N SER A 320 24.72 -7.58 15.65
CA SER A 320 25.51 -8.29 16.66
C SER A 320 25.90 -7.34 17.80
N PHE A 321 26.35 -7.92 18.92
CA PHE A 321 26.60 -7.19 20.15
C PHE A 321 27.90 -7.64 20.77
N GLU A 322 28.76 -6.67 21.10
CA GLU A 322 30.02 -6.89 21.80
C GLU A 322 30.11 -5.92 23.00
N GLU A 323 30.17 -6.44 24.22
CA GLU A 323 30.18 -5.64 25.45
C GLU A 323 29.12 -4.51 25.43
N ASN A 324 29.57 -3.26 25.25
CA ASN A 324 28.71 -2.07 25.16
C ASN A 324 28.53 -1.55 23.73
N LYS A 325 28.79 -2.36 22.70
CA LYS A 325 28.69 -1.98 21.30
C LYS A 325 27.57 -2.72 20.59
N ILE A 326 26.84 -1.98 19.79
CA ILE A 326 25.90 -2.47 18.80
C ILE A 326 26.62 -2.45 17.46
N ILE A 327 26.74 -3.60 16.79
CA ILE A 327 27.38 -3.71 15.48
C ILE A 327 26.31 -4.04 14.46
N ILE A 328 26.24 -3.23 13.40
CA ILE A 328 25.26 -3.35 12.30
C ILE A 328 26.04 -3.55 11.02
N ASP A 329 25.98 -4.76 10.47
CA ASP A 329 26.56 -5.10 9.17
C ASP A 329 25.51 -4.93 8.06
N LEU A 330 25.74 -3.93 7.20
CA LEU A 330 24.88 -3.52 6.09
C LEU A 330 25.29 -4.17 4.76
N THR A 331 26.35 -4.98 4.74
CA THR A 331 26.97 -5.50 3.51
C THR A 331 25.96 -6.20 2.61
N GLU A 332 25.09 -7.02 3.19
CA GLU A 332 24.09 -7.74 2.41
C GLU A 332 22.99 -6.81 1.90
N ALA A 333 22.52 -5.86 2.71
CA ALA A 333 21.50 -4.89 2.32
C ALA A 333 21.96 -4.01 1.16
N LEU A 334 23.19 -3.47 1.23
CA LEU A 334 23.78 -2.59 0.22
C LEU A 334 24.10 -3.28 -1.10
N ASN A 335 24.18 -4.61 -1.13
CA ASN A 335 24.38 -5.40 -2.34
C ASN A 335 23.08 -5.85 -3.01
N LYS A 336 21.90 -5.43 -2.50
CA LYS A 336 20.62 -5.78 -3.13
C LYS A 336 20.41 -5.00 -4.45
N PRO A 337 19.68 -5.58 -5.42
CA PRO A 337 19.49 -5.00 -6.75
C PRO A 337 18.46 -3.87 -6.72
N THR A 338 18.75 -2.79 -6.01
CA THR A 338 17.91 -1.61 -5.91
C THR A 338 18.74 -0.35 -5.74
N ASP A 339 18.36 0.72 -6.43
CA ASP A 339 18.95 2.05 -6.29
C ASP A 339 18.26 2.88 -5.18
N ALA A 340 17.26 2.30 -4.50
CA ALA A 340 16.43 3.01 -3.53
C ALA A 340 17.12 3.23 -2.18
N LEU A 341 18.26 2.56 -1.89
CA LEU A 341 18.96 2.69 -0.61
C LEU A 341 19.82 3.97 -0.62
N GLU A 342 19.30 5.00 0.00
CA GLU A 342 20.07 6.17 0.42
C GLU A 342 20.80 5.85 1.73
N GLY A 343 21.87 6.58 2.04
CA GLY A 343 22.77 6.30 3.15
C GLY A 343 22.19 6.43 4.56
N GLU A 344 20.88 6.21 4.76
CA GLU A 344 20.21 6.33 6.04
C GLU A 344 19.27 5.16 6.34
N PHE A 345 19.22 4.75 7.60
CA PHE A 345 18.29 3.78 8.15
C PHE A 345 17.99 4.07 9.62
N TYR A 346 17.08 3.32 10.23
CA TYR A 346 16.60 3.58 11.58
C TYR A 346 16.78 2.38 12.49
N ILE A 347 17.13 2.65 13.76
CA ILE A 347 17.19 1.66 14.82
C ILE A 347 16.38 2.10 16.02
N SER A 348 15.76 1.15 16.69
CA SER A 348 15.06 1.35 17.95
C SER A 348 15.92 0.82 19.11
N ILE A 349 16.16 1.65 20.12
CA ILE A 349 16.98 1.32 21.28
C ILE A 349 16.15 1.57 22.54
N LYS A 350 16.05 0.58 23.45
CA LYS A 350 15.36 0.74 24.73
C LYS A 350 16.01 1.83 25.60
N ASN A 351 15.21 2.58 26.35
CA ASN A 351 15.60 3.77 27.07
C ASN A 351 16.67 3.59 28.16
N HIS A 352 16.94 2.35 28.59
CA HIS A 352 18.04 2.07 29.52
C HIS A 352 19.41 2.05 28.85
N LEU A 353 19.49 2.16 27.52
CA LEU A 353 20.69 2.28 26.73
C LEU A 353 20.71 3.63 26.03
N THR A 354 21.82 4.35 26.13
CA THR A 354 22.01 5.65 25.48
C THR A 354 23.19 5.58 24.51
N PRO A 355 23.01 5.81 23.21
CA PRO A 355 24.10 5.93 22.26
C PRO A 355 25.02 7.10 22.64
N THR A 356 26.33 6.87 22.54
CA THR A 356 27.34 7.86 22.90
C THR A 356 28.32 8.17 21.78
N GLU A 357 28.63 7.17 20.96
CA GLU A 357 29.57 7.27 19.84
C GLU A 357 29.10 6.41 18.67
N CYS A 358 29.44 6.80 17.46
CA CYS A 358 29.18 6.04 16.24
C CYS A 358 30.43 6.01 15.38
N ASN A 359 30.88 4.82 15.03
CA ASN A 359 31.91 4.59 14.04
C ASN A 359 31.31 3.98 12.78
N GLY A 360 31.73 4.46 11.61
CA GLY A 360 31.18 4.09 10.32
C GLY A 360 29.90 4.86 9.93
N GLY A 361 29.61 5.96 10.65
CA GLY A 361 28.49 6.82 10.39
C GLY A 361 28.25 7.85 11.50
N SER A 362 27.04 8.37 11.53
CA SER A 362 26.55 9.24 12.61
C SER A 362 25.14 8.82 13.02
N PHE A 363 24.69 9.25 14.18
CA PHE A 363 23.33 9.06 14.65
C PHE A 363 22.71 10.36 15.14
N GLU A 364 21.40 10.44 15.02
CA GLU A 364 20.58 11.48 15.63
C GLU A 364 19.30 10.89 16.21
N LEU A 365 18.80 11.49 17.28
CA LEU A 365 17.52 11.08 17.85
C LEU A 365 16.40 11.50 16.90
N TYR A 366 15.62 10.52 16.42
CA TYR A 366 14.51 10.73 15.50
C TYR A 366 13.17 10.83 16.24
N GLU A 367 12.84 9.86 17.09
CA GLU A 367 11.61 9.82 17.88
C GLU A 367 11.88 9.37 19.31
N LYS A 368 11.10 9.92 20.26
CA LYS A 368 11.09 9.49 21.66
C LYS A 368 9.79 8.79 22.00
N HIS A 369 9.91 7.61 22.59
CA HIS A 369 8.80 6.83 23.13
C HIS A 369 9.00 6.49 24.61
N THR A 370 7.97 6.00 25.26
CA THR A 370 7.99 5.70 26.69
C THR A 370 9.04 4.65 27.05
N ASN A 371 9.22 3.62 26.22
CA ASN A 371 10.07 2.48 26.54
C ASN A 371 11.33 2.37 25.65
N PHE A 372 11.38 3.10 24.56
CA PHE A 372 12.47 3.08 23.59
C PHE A 372 12.61 4.43 22.89
N ASN A 373 13.74 4.63 22.23
CA ASN A 373 13.96 5.75 21.33
C ASN A 373 14.34 5.23 19.94
N ILE A 374 13.90 5.94 18.91
CA ILE A 374 14.29 5.66 17.53
C ILE A 374 15.38 6.63 17.14
N TYR A 375 16.46 6.09 16.60
CA TYR A 375 17.60 6.87 16.09
C TYR A 375 17.72 6.68 14.59
N LYS A 376 17.90 7.79 13.89
CA LYS A 376 18.30 7.80 12.48
C LYS A 376 19.80 7.61 12.43
N ILE A 377 20.26 6.70 11.59
CA ILE A 377 21.67 6.41 11.34
C ILE A 377 21.99 6.84 9.92
N ASN A 378 22.97 7.73 9.78
CA ASN A 378 23.56 8.07 8.49
C ASN A 378 24.87 7.30 8.37
N HIS A 379 24.91 6.25 7.55
CA HIS A 379 26.10 5.41 7.42
C HIS A 379 27.04 5.91 6.33
N THR A 380 28.33 5.76 6.56
CA THR A 380 29.41 6.03 5.62
C THR A 380 30.27 4.79 5.34
N SER A 381 29.90 3.67 5.95
CA SER A 381 30.57 2.37 5.85
C SER A 381 29.53 1.26 5.82
N ASN A 382 29.93 0.10 5.30
CA ASN A 382 29.09 -1.12 5.32
C ASN A 382 28.92 -1.68 6.74
N VAL A 383 29.75 -1.28 7.69
CA VAL A 383 29.62 -1.67 9.10
C VAL A 383 29.54 -0.42 9.96
N VAL A 384 28.48 -0.34 10.75
CA VAL A 384 28.26 0.73 11.72
C VAL A 384 28.38 0.16 13.12
N GLN A 385 29.16 0.82 13.98
CA GLN A 385 29.31 0.46 15.38
C GLN A 385 28.83 1.60 16.27
N ILE A 386 27.91 1.33 17.16
CA ILE A 386 27.34 2.30 18.09
C ILE A 386 27.71 1.88 19.51
N THR A 387 28.45 2.74 20.23
CA THR A 387 28.73 2.54 21.65
C THR A 387 27.54 3.05 22.47
N VAL A 388 27.10 2.26 23.45
CA VAL A 388 25.99 2.60 24.35
C VAL A 388 26.43 2.54 25.81
N LYS A 389 25.74 3.33 26.65
CA LYS A 389 25.90 3.35 28.13
C LYS A 389 24.63 2.92 28.80
#